data_19acc7739ca451c1f6cd1ad5bb8c1284
#
_entry.id   19acc7739ca451c1f6cd1ad5bb8c1284
#
_cell.length_a   1.000
_cell.length_b   1.000
_cell.length_c   1.000
_cell.angle_alpha   90.00
_cell.angle_beta   90.00
_cell.angle_gamma   90.00
#
_symmetry.space_group_name_H-M   'P 1'
#
loop_
_entity.id
_entity.type
_entity.pdbx_description
1 polymer ?
#
loop_
_entity_poly.entity_id
_entity_poly.type
_entity_poly.pdbx_seq_one_letter_code
_entity_poly.pdbx_strand_id
1 'polypeptide(L)'
;MIKATTTIKYAKVSPLKAVRLANNLRGKTTSQALWVIKASALRCGTYFAHAITNATAILKDKGATVSDPVVCEVRIDKGPVFKRFRSGSRGYGNKYTHKTSNIILTLCDENKKIINDEIKSKVSKESNNLPQGK
;
A
#
# COMPACT_ATOMS: atom_id res chain seq x y z
N MET A 1 -21.50 -3.79 -4.22
CA MET A 1 -20.11 -3.38 -3.95
C MET A 1 -19.17 -4.38 -4.57
N ILE A 2 -18.51 -4.01 -5.67
CA ILE A 2 -17.55 -4.86 -6.34
C ILE A 2 -16.15 -4.50 -5.83
N LYS A 3 -15.38 -5.51 -5.42
CA LYS A 3 -14.00 -5.34 -4.93
C LYS A 3 -13.03 -6.10 -5.82
N ALA A 4 -11.90 -5.47 -6.12
CA ALA A 4 -10.77 -6.12 -6.79
C ALA A 4 -9.53 -6.03 -5.90
N THR A 5 -8.95 -7.17 -5.60
CA THR A 5 -7.72 -7.26 -4.80
C THR A 5 -6.58 -7.73 -5.69
N THR A 6 -5.48 -7.00 -5.65
CA THR A 6 -4.24 -7.35 -6.35
C THR A 6 -3.11 -7.52 -5.34
N THR A 7 -2.31 -8.57 -5.52
CA THR A 7 -1.14 -8.84 -4.67
C THR A 7 0.13 -8.86 -5.49
N ILE A 8 1.09 -8.00 -5.15
CA ILE A 8 2.45 -8.03 -5.68
C ILE A 8 3.35 -8.64 -4.63
N LYS A 9 3.89 -9.85 -4.92
CA LYS A 9 4.80 -10.56 -4.03
C LYS A 9 6.25 -10.16 -4.29
N TYR A 10 7.06 -10.16 -3.23
CA TYR A 10 8.53 -10.00 -3.27
C TYR A 10 8.99 -8.68 -3.89
N ALA A 11 8.25 -7.59 -3.74
CA ALA A 11 8.70 -6.28 -4.16
C ALA A 11 10.03 -5.94 -3.47
N LYS A 12 11.06 -5.54 -4.24
CA LYS A 12 12.40 -5.23 -3.74
C LYS A 12 12.44 -3.86 -3.03
N VAL A 13 11.59 -3.71 -2.02
CA VAL A 13 11.43 -2.48 -1.22
C VAL A 13 11.29 -2.85 0.25
N SER A 14 11.84 -2.02 1.12
CA SER A 14 11.65 -2.17 2.56
C SER A 14 10.19 -1.88 2.95
N PRO A 15 9.54 -2.72 3.79
CA PRO A 15 8.16 -2.52 4.23
C PRO A 15 7.91 -1.13 4.84
N LEU A 16 8.82 -0.62 5.66
CA LEU A 16 8.70 0.71 6.28
C LEU A 16 8.61 1.85 5.25
N LYS A 17 9.36 1.76 4.14
CA LYS A 17 9.29 2.74 3.07
C LYS A 17 7.98 2.61 2.27
N ALA A 18 7.51 1.39 2.05
CA ALA A 18 6.26 1.12 1.34
C ALA A 18 5.04 1.59 2.15
N VAL A 19 5.01 1.40 3.48
CA VAL A 19 3.91 1.83 4.35
C VAL A 19 3.70 3.35 4.30
N ARG A 20 4.77 4.15 4.22
CA ARG A 20 4.65 5.61 4.10
C ARG A 20 3.82 6.02 2.88
N LEU A 21 4.11 5.40 1.72
CA LEU A 21 3.34 5.67 0.50
C LEU A 21 1.93 5.08 0.59
N ALA A 22 1.77 3.87 1.13
CA ALA A 22 0.49 3.21 1.29
C ALA A 22 -0.52 4.06 2.08
N ASN A 23 -0.07 4.70 3.16
CA ASN A 23 -0.92 5.56 3.98
C ASN A 23 -1.45 6.79 3.19
N ASN A 24 -0.63 7.30 2.27
CA ASN A 24 -1.03 8.43 1.41
C ASN A 24 -1.99 8.03 0.28
N LEU A 25 -2.11 6.73 -0.03
CA LEU A 25 -2.97 6.23 -1.11
C LEU A 25 -4.37 5.84 -0.64
N ARG A 26 -4.52 5.48 0.63
CA ARG A 26 -5.82 5.04 1.18
C ARG A 26 -6.88 6.13 1.05
N GLY A 27 -8.09 5.76 0.63
CA GLY A 27 -9.24 6.64 0.46
C GLY A 27 -9.15 7.60 -0.73
N LYS A 28 -8.14 7.47 -1.58
CA LYS A 28 -8.00 8.27 -2.81
C LYS A 28 -8.56 7.54 -4.01
N THR A 29 -9.02 8.29 -5.01
CA THR A 29 -9.39 7.71 -6.30
C THR A 29 -8.14 7.26 -7.06
N THR A 30 -8.30 6.36 -8.03
CA THR A 30 -7.17 5.83 -8.81
C THR A 30 -6.39 6.93 -9.50
N SER A 31 -7.07 7.93 -10.07
CA SER A 31 -6.43 9.08 -10.70
C SER A 31 -5.59 9.89 -9.71
N GLN A 32 -6.14 10.20 -8.54
CA GLN A 32 -5.43 10.92 -7.48
C GLN A 32 -4.26 10.09 -6.91
N ALA A 33 -4.45 8.78 -6.76
CA ALA A 33 -3.41 7.88 -6.27
C ALA A 33 -2.20 7.84 -7.23
N LEU A 34 -2.44 7.78 -8.54
CA LEU A 34 -1.37 7.83 -9.54
C LEU A 34 -0.61 9.17 -9.52
N TRP A 35 -1.30 10.29 -9.31
CA TRP A 35 -0.66 11.60 -9.12
C TRP A 35 0.25 11.61 -7.89
N VAL A 36 -0.21 11.12 -6.75
CA VAL A 36 0.59 11.03 -5.51
C VAL A 36 1.81 10.15 -5.70
N ILE A 37 1.67 9.03 -6.42
CA ILE A 37 2.78 8.13 -6.73
C ILE A 37 3.83 8.84 -7.58
N LYS A 38 3.42 9.54 -8.63
CA LYS A 38 4.33 10.30 -9.51
C LYS A 38 5.05 11.41 -8.73
N ALA A 39 4.34 12.12 -7.86
CA ALA A 39 4.90 13.20 -7.05
C ALA A 39 5.88 12.71 -5.98
N SER A 40 5.73 11.47 -5.49
CA SER A 40 6.50 10.97 -4.35
C SER A 40 7.96 10.62 -4.64
N ALA A 41 8.38 10.49 -5.89
CA ALA A 41 9.72 10.08 -6.34
C ALA A 41 10.29 8.84 -5.61
N LEU A 42 9.43 8.05 -4.93
CA LEU A 42 9.85 6.87 -4.20
C LEU A 42 9.95 5.65 -5.13
N ARG A 43 11.01 4.88 -4.97
CA ARG A 43 11.25 3.64 -5.74
C ARG A 43 10.11 2.62 -5.64
N CYS A 44 9.32 2.65 -4.55
CA CYS A 44 8.14 1.79 -4.40
C CYS A 44 6.96 2.22 -5.26
N GLY A 45 6.95 3.46 -5.78
CA GLY A 45 5.84 3.99 -6.58
C GLY A 45 5.51 3.14 -7.81
N THR A 46 6.53 2.61 -8.51
CA THR A 46 6.33 1.74 -9.68
C THR A 46 5.51 0.49 -9.35
N TYR A 47 5.78 -0.16 -8.21
CA TYR A 47 5.01 -1.33 -7.78
C TYR A 47 3.56 -0.97 -7.46
N PHE A 48 3.32 0.18 -6.81
CA PHE A 48 1.95 0.63 -6.54
C PHE A 48 1.20 1.02 -7.81
N ALA A 49 1.86 1.65 -8.79
CA ALA A 49 1.26 1.97 -10.08
C ALA A 49 0.82 0.69 -10.80
N HIS A 50 1.69 -0.33 -10.87
CA HIS A 50 1.32 -1.63 -11.44
C HIS A 50 0.19 -2.31 -10.67
N ALA A 51 0.17 -2.24 -9.33
CA ALA A 51 -0.91 -2.79 -8.52
C ALA A 51 -2.25 -2.12 -8.85
N ILE A 52 -2.29 -0.80 -8.98
CA ILE A 52 -3.49 -0.04 -9.35
C ILE A 52 -3.96 -0.43 -10.74
N THR A 53 -3.06 -0.45 -11.74
CA THR A 53 -3.41 -0.82 -13.12
C THR A 53 -4.01 -2.23 -13.19
N ASN A 54 -3.38 -3.21 -12.52
CA ASN A 54 -3.89 -4.56 -12.47
C ASN A 54 -5.26 -4.66 -11.76
N ALA A 55 -5.41 -3.94 -10.63
CA ALA A 55 -6.68 -3.94 -9.90
C ALA A 55 -7.82 -3.27 -10.70
N THR A 56 -7.52 -2.22 -11.47
CA THR A 56 -8.52 -1.60 -12.37
C THR A 56 -8.93 -2.53 -13.49
N ALA A 57 -8.01 -3.30 -14.06
CA ALA A 57 -8.33 -4.32 -15.05
C ALA A 57 -9.27 -5.40 -14.47
N ILE A 58 -8.93 -5.94 -13.30
CA ILE A 58 -9.77 -6.94 -12.60
C ILE A 58 -11.17 -6.38 -12.28
N LEU A 59 -11.29 -5.09 -11.93
CA LEU A 59 -12.58 -4.46 -11.71
C LEU A 59 -13.42 -4.42 -12.98
N LYS A 60 -12.83 -4.04 -14.11
CA LYS A 60 -13.49 -4.03 -15.43
C LYS A 60 -13.96 -5.42 -15.83
N ASP A 61 -13.11 -6.44 -15.63
CA ASP A 61 -13.46 -7.84 -15.93
C ASP A 61 -14.63 -8.35 -15.07
N LYS A 62 -14.77 -7.82 -13.85
CA LYS A 62 -15.92 -8.08 -12.96
C LYS A 62 -17.18 -7.30 -13.29
N GLY A 63 -17.16 -6.52 -14.38
CA GLY A 63 -18.31 -5.75 -14.83
C GLY A 63 -18.55 -4.44 -14.08
N ALA A 64 -17.56 -3.92 -13.36
CA ALA A 64 -17.67 -2.60 -12.73
C ALA A 64 -17.67 -1.49 -13.79
N THR A 65 -18.68 -0.61 -13.74
CA THR A 65 -18.88 0.49 -14.69
C THR A 65 -18.25 1.81 -14.25
N VAL A 66 -17.63 1.85 -13.06
CA VAL A 66 -17.06 3.06 -12.49
C VAL A 66 -15.77 3.44 -13.20
N SER A 67 -15.73 4.71 -13.68
CA SER A 67 -14.58 5.26 -14.38
C SER A 67 -13.36 5.48 -13.48
N ASP A 68 -13.55 5.78 -12.19
CA ASP A 68 -12.46 6.11 -11.23
C ASP A 68 -12.69 5.46 -9.85
N PRO A 69 -12.38 4.16 -9.70
CA PRO A 69 -12.57 3.44 -8.44
C PRO A 69 -11.67 3.99 -7.32
N VAL A 70 -12.05 3.72 -6.08
CA VAL A 70 -11.35 4.21 -4.88
C VAL A 70 -10.48 3.13 -4.26
N VAL A 71 -9.32 3.54 -3.74
CA VAL A 71 -8.41 2.68 -3.00
C VAL A 71 -8.97 2.48 -1.59
N CYS A 72 -9.62 1.33 -1.35
CA CYS A 72 -10.23 1.01 -0.07
C CYS A 72 -9.21 0.54 0.95
N GLU A 73 -8.36 -0.38 0.57
CA GLU A 73 -7.38 -0.97 1.47
C GLU A 73 -6.02 -1.10 0.78
N VAL A 74 -4.98 -0.78 1.53
CA VAL A 74 -3.59 -1.07 1.15
C VAL A 74 -2.91 -1.72 2.35
N ARG A 75 -2.48 -2.96 2.19
CA ARG A 75 -1.75 -3.71 3.20
C ARG A 75 -0.34 -4.03 2.72
N ILE A 76 0.62 -3.87 3.61
CA ILE A 76 2.02 -4.16 3.34
C ILE A 76 2.50 -5.22 4.33
N ASP A 77 2.81 -6.40 3.81
CA ASP A 77 3.35 -7.49 4.60
C ASP A 77 4.87 -7.60 4.40
N LYS A 78 5.56 -8.10 5.41
CA LYS A 78 7.00 -8.40 5.28
C LYS A 78 7.17 -9.61 4.36
N GLY A 79 8.03 -9.46 3.35
CA GLY A 79 8.46 -10.57 2.51
C GLY A 79 9.73 -11.24 3.02
N PRO A 80 10.24 -12.25 2.31
CA PRO A 80 11.50 -12.90 2.63
C PRO A 80 12.65 -11.92 2.63
N VAL A 81 13.65 -12.19 3.46
CA VAL A 81 14.84 -11.37 3.60
C VAL A 81 16.03 -12.12 3.01
N PHE A 82 16.67 -11.54 2.01
CA PHE A 82 17.86 -12.11 1.39
C PHE A 82 19.10 -11.66 2.17
N LYS A 83 19.77 -12.60 2.82
CA LYS A 83 21.01 -12.38 3.55
C LYS A 83 22.20 -12.41 2.55
N ARG A 84 23.13 -11.48 2.69
CA ARG A 84 24.35 -11.38 1.88
C ARG A 84 25.53 -11.07 2.78
N PHE A 85 26.73 -11.35 2.29
CA PHE A 85 27.97 -11.04 2.96
C PHE A 85 28.76 -10.04 2.10
N ARG A 86 29.45 -9.12 2.75
CA ARG A 86 30.42 -8.22 2.14
C ARG A 86 31.72 -8.38 2.89
N SER A 87 32.83 -8.50 2.16
CA SER A 87 34.16 -8.51 2.77
C SER A 87 34.39 -7.22 3.54
N GLY A 88 34.94 -7.36 4.73
CA GLY A 88 35.36 -6.27 5.62
C GLY A 88 36.86 -6.25 5.80
N SER A 89 37.35 -5.36 6.68
CA SER A 89 38.74 -5.26 7.06
C SER A 89 39.21 -6.55 7.77
N ARG A 90 40.47 -6.91 7.64
CA ARG A 90 41.14 -8.05 8.33
C ARG A 90 40.45 -9.41 8.11
N GLY A 91 39.85 -9.64 6.93
CA GLY A 91 39.21 -10.91 6.60
C GLY A 91 37.84 -11.15 7.24
N TYR A 92 37.27 -10.19 7.97
CA TYR A 92 35.92 -10.29 8.53
C TYR A 92 34.87 -10.09 7.46
N GLY A 93 33.80 -10.90 7.50
CA GLY A 93 32.62 -10.75 6.64
C GLY A 93 31.49 -10.02 7.35
N ASN A 94 31.02 -8.90 6.79
CA ASN A 94 29.87 -8.17 7.30
C ASN A 94 28.58 -8.69 6.67
N LYS A 95 27.63 -9.11 7.49
CA LYS A 95 26.29 -9.53 7.05
C LYS A 95 25.45 -8.31 6.73
N TYR A 96 24.81 -8.30 5.57
CA TYR A 96 23.77 -7.32 5.23
C TYR A 96 22.54 -8.00 4.64
N THR A 97 21.39 -7.33 4.68
CA THR A 97 20.12 -7.92 4.30
C THR A 97 19.39 -7.06 3.29
N HIS A 98 18.86 -7.70 2.24
CA HIS A 98 17.89 -7.09 1.34
C HIS A 98 16.48 -7.48 1.80
N LYS A 99 15.73 -6.50 2.30
CA LYS A 99 14.34 -6.69 2.72
C LYS A 99 13.43 -6.62 1.51
N THR A 100 12.42 -7.49 1.46
CA THR A 100 11.33 -7.42 0.49
C THR A 100 9.99 -7.20 1.20
N SER A 101 8.98 -6.80 0.44
CA SER A 101 7.62 -6.62 0.94
C SER A 101 6.61 -7.22 -0.04
N ASN A 102 5.48 -7.65 0.49
CA ASN A 102 4.30 -8.02 -0.29
C ASN A 102 3.30 -6.87 -0.20
N ILE A 103 2.83 -6.40 -1.34
CA ILE A 103 1.90 -5.28 -1.46
C ILE A 103 0.55 -5.85 -1.84
N ILE A 104 -0.46 -5.65 -1.01
CA ILE A 104 -1.83 -6.06 -1.24
C ILE A 104 -2.65 -4.78 -1.36
N LEU A 105 -3.33 -4.59 -2.49
CA LEU A 105 -4.13 -3.41 -2.79
C LEU A 105 -5.53 -3.84 -3.19
N THR A 106 -6.54 -3.26 -2.56
CA THR A 106 -7.96 -3.49 -2.85
C THR A 106 -8.60 -2.21 -3.36
N LEU A 107 -9.12 -2.24 -4.57
CA LEU A 107 -9.98 -1.20 -5.12
C LEU A 107 -11.45 -1.56 -4.92
N CYS A 108 -12.25 -0.55 -4.68
CA CYS A 108 -13.70 -0.66 -4.52
C CYS A 108 -14.42 0.25 -5.51
N ASP A 109 -15.56 -0.24 -5.94
CA ASP A 109 -16.51 0.45 -6.79
C ASP A 109 -17.49 1.25 -5.92
N GLU A 110 -17.00 2.24 -5.13
CA GLU A 110 -17.85 3.05 -4.27
C GLU A 110 -17.55 4.55 -4.35
N ASN A 111 -18.62 5.33 -4.22
CA ASN A 111 -18.54 6.78 -4.13
C ASN A 111 -17.79 7.22 -2.86
N LYS A 112 -16.90 8.18 -3.03
CA LYS A 112 -15.97 8.77 -2.04
C LYS A 112 -16.61 9.19 -0.70
N LYS A 113 -17.92 9.39 -0.65
CA LYS A 113 -18.66 9.84 0.57
C LYS A 113 -18.69 8.77 1.65
N ILE A 114 -18.94 7.50 1.30
CA ILE A 114 -19.14 6.42 2.28
C ILE A 114 -17.83 6.07 3.00
N ILE A 115 -16.72 6.07 2.30
CA ILE A 115 -15.40 5.73 2.87
C ILE A 115 -14.92 6.80 3.85
N ASN A 116 -15.15 8.09 3.54
CA ASN A 116 -14.76 9.18 4.42
C ASN A 116 -15.55 9.16 5.73
N ASP A 117 -16.81 8.73 5.68
CA ASP A 117 -17.66 8.62 6.88
C ASP A 117 -17.26 7.43 7.75
N GLU A 118 -16.88 6.29 7.15
CA GLU A 118 -16.33 5.14 7.88
C GLU A 118 -14.97 5.44 8.52
N ILE A 119 -14.09 6.15 7.82
CA ILE A 119 -12.78 6.55 8.36
C ILE A 119 -12.97 7.53 9.52
N LYS A 120 -13.85 8.53 9.38
CA LYS A 120 -14.17 9.47 10.46
C LYS A 120 -14.77 8.77 11.68
N SER A 121 -15.65 7.81 11.47
CA SER A 121 -16.27 7.04 12.56
C SER A 121 -15.28 6.13 13.29
N LYS A 122 -14.26 5.61 12.62
CA LYS A 122 -13.18 4.82 13.24
C LYS A 122 -12.22 5.70 14.03
N VAL A 123 -11.81 6.83 13.46
CA VAL A 123 -10.92 7.78 14.14
C VAL A 123 -11.55 8.37 15.39
N SER A 124 -12.85 8.70 15.36
CA SER A 124 -13.58 9.20 16.55
C SER A 124 -13.78 8.13 17.64
N LYS A 125 -13.82 6.84 17.28
CA LYS A 125 -13.87 5.74 18.26
C LYS A 125 -12.51 5.47 18.92
N GLU A 126 -11.42 5.64 18.20
CA GLU A 126 -10.05 5.49 18.73
C GLU A 126 -9.68 6.67 19.66
N SER A 127 -10.09 7.90 19.33
CA SER A 127 -9.82 9.07 20.17
C SER A 127 -10.56 9.05 21.51
N ASN A 128 -11.71 8.37 21.60
CA ASN A 128 -12.46 8.22 22.85
C ASN A 128 -11.96 7.09 23.77
N ASN A 129 -10.99 6.30 23.33
CA ASN A 129 -10.46 5.16 24.10
C ASN A 129 -9.05 5.39 24.64
N LEU A 130 -8.59 6.66 24.73
CA LEU A 130 -7.37 6.98 25.47
C LEU A 130 -7.67 6.95 26.98
N PRO A 131 -7.01 6.10 27.76
CA PRO A 131 -7.14 6.12 29.22
C PRO A 131 -6.60 7.45 29.73
N GLN A 132 -7.48 8.22 30.37
CA GLN A 132 -7.06 9.39 31.14
C GLN A 132 -6.23 8.87 32.32
N GLY A 133 -4.89 8.97 32.17
CA GLY A 133 -3.97 8.66 33.24
C GLY A 133 -4.17 9.62 34.41
N LYS A 134 -4.39 9.03 35.57
CA LYS A 134 -4.27 9.68 36.86
C LYS A 134 -2.79 9.88 37.16
#